data_6c9fbeedeb83daf0320f5a943bf723bd
#
_entry.id   6c9fbeedeb83daf0320f5a943bf723bd
#
_cell.length_a   1.000
_cell.length_b   1.000
_cell.length_c   1.000
_cell.angle_alpha   90.00
_cell.angle_beta   90.00
_cell.angle_gamma   90.00
#
_symmetry.space_group_name_H-M   'P 1'
#
loop_
_entity.id
_entity.type
_entity.pdbx_description
1 polymer ?
#
loop_
_entity_poly.entity_id
_entity_poly.type
_entity_poly.pdbx_seq_one_letter_code
_entity_poly.pdbx_strand_id
1 'polypeptide(L)'
;MNTNYSENNHLVLVGKIVSEKSYSHEIYGEKFYVFNLEVVRLSSTVDIIPITVSERLFTGLDLKIGKKISVEGQFRSYNNYENEKNRLILTVFAKEIVEVEELDEENKDEITNEVTLVGYICKKPIYRQTPFGREIADVLLAVNRAYNKSDYIPSIAWGRNARFCQNIEVGTEVKITGRIQSRTYEKKHEDGSTETRVAYEVSIASMEIVEKDEEENEESAEVV
;
A
#
# COMPACT_ATOMS: atom_id res chain seq x y z
N MET A 1 4.87 10.90 23.84
CA MET A 1 4.86 9.93 22.72
C MET A 1 5.06 10.65 21.40
N ASN A 2 6.29 10.70 20.90
CA ASN A 2 6.58 11.16 19.55
C ASN A 2 6.51 9.94 18.61
N THR A 3 5.30 9.50 18.29
CA THR A 3 5.13 8.49 17.24
C THR A 3 5.47 9.13 15.91
N ASN A 4 6.58 8.75 15.34
CA ASN A 4 7.06 9.22 14.05
C ASN A 4 6.21 8.57 12.95
N TYR A 5 4.98 9.09 12.74
CA TYR A 5 4.02 8.56 11.74
C TYR A 5 4.57 8.52 10.30
N SER A 6 5.75 9.08 10.06
CA SER A 6 6.41 8.99 8.76
C SER A 6 7.14 7.66 8.56
N GLU A 7 7.46 6.94 9.63
CA GLU A 7 8.22 5.68 9.59
C GLU A 7 7.34 4.44 9.50
N ASN A 8 6.04 4.56 9.87
CA ASN A 8 5.14 3.42 9.89
C ASN A 8 4.53 3.06 8.51
N ASN A 9 4.79 3.87 7.48
CA ASN A 9 4.30 3.66 6.13
C ASN A 9 5.28 4.28 5.14
N HIS A 10 6.11 3.45 4.56
CA HIS A 10 7.13 3.85 3.60
C HIS A 10 7.13 2.89 2.41
N LEU A 11 7.27 3.44 1.23
CA LEU A 11 7.41 2.65 0.02
C LEU A 11 8.31 3.33 -1.02
N VAL A 12 8.89 2.51 -1.87
CA VAL A 12 9.59 2.92 -3.08
C VAL A 12 9.06 2.12 -4.26
N LEU A 13 8.68 2.82 -5.33
CA LEU A 13 8.29 2.23 -6.61
C LEU A 13 9.15 2.79 -7.72
N VAL A 14 9.65 1.91 -8.59
CA VAL A 14 10.30 2.31 -9.85
C VAL A 14 9.49 1.75 -11.00
N GLY A 15 9.09 2.61 -11.93
CA GLY A 15 8.23 2.19 -13.01
C GLY A 15 8.10 3.23 -14.12
N LYS A 16 7.26 2.92 -15.10
CA LYS A 16 6.98 3.75 -16.27
C LYS A 16 5.61 4.40 -16.16
N ILE A 17 5.50 5.70 -16.43
CA ILE A 17 4.20 6.40 -16.48
C ILE A 17 3.41 5.88 -17.67
N VAL A 18 2.18 5.43 -17.45
CA VAL A 18 1.30 4.85 -18.48
C VAL A 18 -0.03 5.56 -18.66
N SER A 19 -0.26 6.65 -17.94
CA SER A 19 -1.44 7.49 -18.16
C SER A 19 -1.10 8.98 -18.04
N GLU A 20 -1.91 9.82 -18.68
CA GLU A 20 -1.92 11.25 -18.39
C GLU A 20 -2.30 11.49 -16.92
N LYS A 21 -1.80 12.60 -16.35
CA LYS A 21 -2.23 13.05 -15.04
C LYS A 21 -3.61 13.68 -15.12
N SER A 22 -4.50 13.25 -14.23
CA SER A 22 -5.83 13.83 -14.07
C SER A 22 -5.94 14.57 -12.74
N TYR A 23 -6.66 15.68 -12.71
CA TYR A 23 -6.96 16.40 -11.47
C TYR A 23 -7.77 15.50 -10.53
N SER A 24 -7.37 15.46 -9.27
CA SER A 24 -8.04 14.67 -8.23
C SER A 24 -8.83 15.56 -7.27
N HIS A 25 -8.14 16.43 -6.53
CA HIS A 25 -8.74 17.30 -5.51
C HIS A 25 -7.78 18.43 -5.14
N GLU A 26 -8.26 19.35 -4.29
CA GLU A 26 -7.49 20.46 -3.74
C GLU A 26 -7.62 20.47 -2.21
N ILE A 27 -6.53 20.71 -1.51
CA ILE A 27 -6.49 20.87 -0.05
C ILE A 27 -5.69 22.13 0.26
N TYR A 28 -6.32 23.12 0.90
CA TYR A 28 -5.69 24.39 1.29
C TYR A 28 -4.94 25.10 0.15
N GLY A 29 -5.52 25.09 -1.07
CA GLY A 29 -4.93 25.73 -2.24
C GLY A 29 -3.85 24.91 -2.95
N GLU A 30 -3.52 23.72 -2.46
CA GLU A 30 -2.60 22.77 -3.08
C GLU A 30 -3.38 21.74 -3.89
N LYS A 31 -3.08 21.65 -5.18
CA LYS A 31 -3.76 20.73 -6.10
C LYS A 31 -3.05 19.38 -6.14
N PHE A 32 -3.86 18.34 -6.18
CA PHE A 32 -3.42 16.97 -6.30
C PHE A 32 -3.91 16.34 -7.60
N TYR A 33 -3.05 15.53 -8.19
CA TYR A 33 -3.30 14.85 -9.45
C TYR A 33 -3.07 13.34 -9.26
N VAL A 34 -3.67 12.55 -10.13
CA VAL A 34 -3.46 11.09 -10.17
C VAL A 34 -3.00 10.68 -11.56
N PHE A 35 -2.02 9.81 -11.61
CA PHE A 35 -1.59 9.09 -12.81
C PHE A 35 -1.29 7.64 -12.47
N ASN A 36 -1.13 6.78 -13.48
CA ASN A 36 -0.83 5.38 -13.32
C ASN A 36 0.64 5.09 -13.62
N LEU A 37 1.27 4.33 -12.73
CA LEU A 37 2.63 3.83 -12.87
C LEU A 37 2.60 2.34 -13.18
N GLU A 38 3.25 1.93 -14.25
CA GLU A 38 3.51 0.54 -14.61
C GLU A 38 4.76 0.04 -13.88
N VAL A 39 4.59 -0.96 -13.03
CA VAL A 39 5.68 -1.57 -12.25
C VAL A 39 5.78 -3.04 -12.63
N VAL A 40 6.94 -3.45 -13.11
CA VAL A 40 7.19 -4.83 -13.56
C VAL A 40 7.71 -5.67 -12.41
N ARG A 41 7.08 -6.82 -12.15
CA ARG A 41 7.56 -7.81 -11.17
C ARG A 41 8.71 -8.63 -11.74
N LEU A 42 9.50 -9.25 -10.87
CA LEU A 42 10.54 -10.23 -11.28
C LEU A 42 9.98 -11.37 -12.14
N SER A 43 8.68 -11.68 -11.99
CA SER A 43 7.98 -12.70 -12.82
C SER A 43 7.52 -12.17 -14.19
N SER A 44 7.91 -10.97 -14.58
CA SER A 44 7.44 -10.26 -15.79
C SER A 44 5.93 -9.91 -15.77
N THR A 45 5.24 -10.15 -14.67
CA THR A 45 3.86 -9.65 -14.45
C THR A 45 3.90 -8.15 -14.20
N VAL A 46 2.93 -7.44 -14.74
CA VAL A 46 2.82 -5.98 -14.63
C VAL A 46 1.74 -5.61 -13.63
N ASP A 47 2.06 -4.66 -12.74
CA ASP A 47 1.11 -3.98 -11.88
C ASP A 47 0.92 -2.54 -12.35
N ILE A 48 -0.31 -2.09 -12.49
CA ILE A 48 -0.64 -0.69 -12.78
C ILE A 48 -1.09 -0.06 -11.47
N ILE A 49 -0.26 0.82 -10.89
CA ILE A 49 -0.45 1.37 -9.56
C ILE A 49 -0.81 2.86 -9.66
N PRO A 50 -1.94 3.31 -9.05
CA PRO A 50 -2.31 4.72 -9.04
C PRO A 50 -1.41 5.52 -8.08
N ILE A 51 -0.86 6.62 -8.59
CA ILE A 51 0.00 7.54 -7.86
C ILE A 51 -0.74 8.86 -7.68
N THR A 52 -0.96 9.29 -6.45
CA THR A 52 -1.44 10.62 -6.11
C THR A 52 -0.26 11.53 -5.81
N VAL A 53 -0.20 12.67 -6.50
CA VAL A 53 0.93 13.59 -6.45
C VAL A 53 0.47 15.03 -6.27
N SER A 54 1.14 15.77 -5.39
CA SER A 54 0.98 17.23 -5.27
C SER A 54 1.60 17.95 -6.47
N GLU A 55 0.96 19.04 -6.92
CA GLU A 55 1.51 19.90 -7.98
C GLU A 55 2.93 20.40 -7.69
N ARG A 56 3.31 20.51 -6.41
CA ARG A 56 4.64 20.96 -5.99
C ARG A 56 5.75 20.00 -6.36
N LEU A 57 5.43 18.68 -6.35
CA LEU A 57 6.42 17.62 -6.57
C LEU A 57 6.83 17.49 -8.04
N PHE A 58 6.03 17.99 -8.97
CA PHE A 58 6.34 17.91 -10.39
C PHE A 58 6.65 19.26 -11.03
N THR A 59 6.82 20.33 -10.23
CA THR A 59 7.32 21.60 -10.72
C THR A 59 8.74 21.40 -11.26
N GLY A 60 8.91 21.51 -12.57
CA GLY A 60 10.19 21.27 -13.25
C GLY A 60 10.44 19.83 -13.69
N LEU A 61 9.53 18.88 -13.38
CA LEU A 61 9.57 17.50 -13.88
C LEU A 61 8.61 17.32 -15.06
N ASP A 62 9.05 16.58 -16.07
CA ASP A 62 8.23 16.23 -17.23
C ASP A 62 7.56 14.87 -17.02
N LEU A 63 6.44 14.84 -16.28
CA LEU A 63 5.68 13.62 -16.01
C LEU A 63 4.84 13.20 -17.23
N LYS A 64 5.48 12.83 -18.33
CA LYS A 64 4.83 12.33 -19.54
C LYS A 64 4.76 10.82 -19.58
N ILE A 65 3.78 10.29 -20.32
CA ILE A 65 3.67 8.87 -20.63
C ILE A 65 4.98 8.37 -21.24
N GLY A 66 5.44 7.20 -20.78
CA GLY A 66 6.67 6.56 -21.19
C GLY A 66 7.91 6.91 -20.37
N LYS A 67 7.88 7.97 -19.56
CA LYS A 67 8.99 8.32 -18.66
C LYS A 67 9.10 7.29 -17.52
N LYS A 68 10.34 6.88 -17.21
CA LYS A 68 10.67 6.06 -16.05
C LYS A 68 10.97 6.96 -14.86
N ILE A 69 10.34 6.67 -13.75
CA ILE A 69 10.48 7.44 -12.50
C ILE A 69 10.62 6.50 -11.30
N SER A 70 11.30 7.01 -10.27
CA SER A 70 11.24 6.49 -8.92
C SER A 70 10.29 7.35 -8.09
N VAL A 71 9.40 6.71 -7.35
CA VAL A 71 8.43 7.35 -6.45
C VAL A 71 8.68 6.85 -5.05
N GLU A 72 9.03 7.75 -4.13
CA GLU A 72 9.02 7.49 -2.71
C GLU A 72 7.73 8.05 -2.10
N GLY A 73 7.10 7.31 -1.18
CA GLY A 73 5.84 7.76 -0.60
C GLY A 73 5.23 6.82 0.41
N GLN A 74 3.91 6.89 0.51
CA GLN A 74 3.09 6.12 1.45
C GLN A 74 1.93 5.43 0.71
N PHE A 75 1.63 4.20 1.09
CA PHE A 75 0.44 3.50 0.59
C PHE A 75 -0.76 3.91 1.43
N ARG A 76 -1.68 4.67 0.87
CA ARG A 76 -2.81 5.26 1.57
C ARG A 76 -4.14 4.72 1.10
N SER A 77 -5.12 4.77 2.00
CA SER A 77 -6.50 4.43 1.72
C SER A 77 -7.44 5.58 2.04
N TYR A 78 -8.52 5.70 1.28
CA TYR A 78 -9.63 6.58 1.60
C TYR A 78 -10.95 5.97 1.12
N ASN A 79 -12.03 6.36 1.77
CA ASN A 79 -13.37 5.93 1.36
C ASN A 79 -13.94 6.93 0.36
N ASN A 80 -14.32 6.44 -0.81
CA ASN A 80 -15.08 7.21 -1.79
C ASN A 80 -16.57 6.87 -1.64
N TYR A 81 -17.39 7.90 -1.39
CA TYR A 81 -18.83 7.79 -1.24
C TYR A 81 -19.50 8.21 -2.56
N GLU A 82 -19.55 7.32 -3.54
CA GLU A 82 -20.28 7.53 -4.78
C GLU A 82 -21.52 6.64 -4.81
N ASN A 83 -22.68 7.23 -5.16
CA ASN A 83 -23.95 6.52 -5.36
C ASN A 83 -24.34 5.61 -4.18
N GLU A 84 -24.29 6.12 -2.95
CA GLU A 84 -24.63 5.39 -1.71
C GLU A 84 -23.78 4.14 -1.41
N LYS A 85 -22.72 3.91 -2.19
CA LYS A 85 -21.79 2.80 -1.98
C LYS A 85 -20.45 3.32 -1.49
N ASN A 86 -20.04 2.82 -0.32
CA ASN A 86 -18.71 3.08 0.21
C ASN A 86 -17.70 2.18 -0.52
N ARG A 87 -16.70 2.79 -1.16
CA ARG A 87 -15.61 2.09 -1.84
C ARG A 87 -14.28 2.51 -1.24
N LEU A 88 -13.52 1.53 -0.76
CA LEU A 88 -12.13 1.75 -0.35
C LEU A 88 -11.27 1.96 -1.61
N ILE A 89 -10.66 3.13 -1.70
CA ILE A 89 -9.68 3.48 -2.73
C ILE A 89 -8.30 3.41 -2.12
N LEU A 90 -7.38 2.78 -2.83
CA LEU A 90 -5.98 2.66 -2.46
C LEU A 90 -5.13 3.40 -3.50
N THR A 91 -4.16 4.15 -3.05
CA THR A 91 -3.25 4.92 -3.90
C THR A 91 -1.89 5.08 -3.22
N VAL A 92 -0.86 5.24 -3.99
CA VAL A 92 0.44 5.71 -3.48
C VAL A 92 0.41 7.23 -3.41
N PHE A 93 0.57 7.78 -2.22
CA PHE A 93 0.71 9.21 -2.00
C PHE A 93 2.20 9.55 -2.07
N ALA A 94 2.62 10.14 -3.19
CA ALA A 94 4.01 10.48 -3.44
C ALA A 94 4.50 11.57 -2.47
N LYS A 95 5.69 11.39 -1.92
CA LYS A 95 6.46 12.37 -1.16
C LYS A 95 7.64 12.92 -1.95
N GLU A 96 8.21 12.07 -2.80
CA GLU A 96 9.32 12.41 -3.69
C GLU A 96 9.14 11.70 -5.02
N ILE A 97 9.55 12.36 -6.11
CA ILE A 97 9.60 11.79 -7.45
C ILE A 97 10.92 12.19 -8.09
N VAL A 98 11.62 11.21 -8.62
CA VAL A 98 12.89 11.40 -9.33
C VAL A 98 12.78 10.75 -10.71
N GLU A 99 13.19 11.44 -11.77
CA GLU A 99 13.36 10.83 -13.08
C GLU A 99 14.54 9.85 -13.03
N VAL A 100 14.34 8.65 -13.56
CA VAL A 100 15.36 7.60 -13.63
C VAL A 100 15.73 7.40 -15.09
N GLU A 101 17.01 7.51 -15.40
CA GLU A 101 17.49 7.14 -16.73
C GLU A 101 17.26 5.64 -16.94
N GLU A 102 17.06 5.22 -18.21
CA GLU A 102 16.94 3.80 -18.52
C GLU A 102 18.26 3.14 -18.12
N LEU A 103 18.20 2.36 -17.02
CA LEU A 103 19.35 1.58 -16.57
C LEU A 103 19.67 0.54 -17.64
N ASP A 104 20.94 0.38 -17.92
CA ASP A 104 21.46 -0.71 -18.76
C ASP A 104 20.90 -2.04 -18.24
N GLU A 105 20.61 -2.98 -19.15
CA GLU A 105 19.99 -4.29 -18.84
C GLU A 105 20.78 -5.14 -17.82
N GLU A 106 21.95 -4.68 -17.39
CA GLU A 106 22.82 -5.35 -16.43
C GLU A 106 22.38 -5.19 -14.96
N ASN A 107 21.52 -4.21 -14.60
CA ASN A 107 21.04 -3.99 -13.24
C ASN A 107 19.64 -4.60 -12.99
N LYS A 108 19.47 -5.90 -13.28
CA LYS A 108 18.22 -6.64 -13.06
C LYS A 108 17.85 -6.84 -11.58
N ASP A 109 18.74 -6.55 -10.65
CA ASP A 109 18.52 -6.73 -9.20
C ASP A 109 17.94 -5.47 -8.50
N GLU A 110 17.57 -4.44 -9.26
CA GLU A 110 17.01 -3.23 -8.68
C GLU A 110 15.60 -3.51 -8.11
N ILE A 111 15.44 -3.19 -6.84
CA ILE A 111 14.14 -3.28 -6.16
C ILE A 111 13.21 -2.22 -6.77
N THR A 112 12.23 -2.68 -7.56
CA THR A 112 11.28 -1.80 -8.26
C THR A 112 9.98 -1.57 -7.49
N ASN A 113 9.75 -2.31 -6.40
CA ASN A 113 8.51 -2.28 -5.63
C ASN A 113 8.76 -2.83 -4.23
N GLU A 114 8.92 -1.94 -3.28
CA GLU A 114 9.10 -2.28 -1.87
C GLU A 114 8.19 -1.41 -1.00
N VAL A 115 7.54 -2.04 -0.04
CA VAL A 115 6.71 -1.36 0.96
C VAL A 115 6.99 -1.92 2.34
N THR A 116 7.14 -1.01 3.31
CA THR A 116 7.20 -1.32 4.74
C THR A 116 6.03 -0.64 5.44
N LEU A 117 5.26 -1.42 6.20
CA LEU A 117 4.14 -0.92 7.00
C LEU A 117 4.26 -1.41 8.43
N VAL A 118 4.02 -0.51 9.38
CA VAL A 118 3.79 -0.84 10.79
C VAL A 118 2.36 -0.46 11.13
N GLY A 119 1.59 -1.40 11.65
CA GLY A 119 0.17 -1.18 11.94
C GLY A 119 -0.46 -2.32 12.71
N TYR A 120 -1.75 -2.21 12.96
CA TYR A 120 -2.50 -3.12 13.79
C TYR A 120 -3.37 -4.05 12.96
N ILE A 121 -3.42 -5.33 13.33
CA ILE A 121 -4.39 -6.29 12.79
C ILE A 121 -5.79 -5.84 13.19
N CYS A 122 -6.61 -5.36 12.25
CA CYS A 122 -7.93 -4.81 12.57
C CYS A 122 -9.10 -5.80 12.36
N LYS A 123 -8.83 -6.93 11.73
CA LYS A 123 -9.77 -8.07 11.61
C LYS A 123 -9.00 -9.37 11.75
N LYS A 124 -9.67 -10.40 12.27
CA LYS A 124 -9.07 -11.75 12.31
C LYS A 124 -8.64 -12.17 10.91
N PRO A 125 -7.37 -12.52 10.70
CA PRO A 125 -6.87 -12.98 9.41
C PRO A 125 -7.66 -14.21 8.92
N ILE A 126 -7.94 -14.26 7.62
CA ILE A 126 -8.69 -15.35 7.00
C ILE A 126 -7.72 -16.26 6.26
N TYR A 127 -7.38 -17.36 6.92
CA TYR A 127 -6.56 -18.40 6.28
C TYR A 127 -7.40 -19.28 5.36
N ARG A 128 -6.83 -19.64 4.22
CA ARG A 128 -7.44 -20.57 3.25
C ARG A 128 -6.38 -21.23 2.38
N GLN A 129 -6.74 -22.34 1.76
CA GLN A 129 -5.93 -22.94 0.69
C GLN A 129 -6.54 -22.63 -0.68
N THR A 130 -5.68 -22.31 -1.64
CA THR A 130 -6.10 -22.16 -3.04
C THR A 130 -6.41 -23.55 -3.64
N PRO A 131 -7.15 -23.63 -4.76
CA PRO A 131 -7.40 -24.91 -5.46
C PRO A 131 -6.11 -25.66 -5.84
N PHE A 132 -4.97 -24.98 -5.93
CA PHE A 132 -3.65 -25.55 -6.19
C PHE A 132 -2.86 -25.88 -4.92
N GLY A 133 -3.50 -25.89 -3.74
CA GLY A 133 -2.89 -26.25 -2.46
C GLY A 133 -1.98 -25.19 -1.86
N ARG A 134 -1.93 -23.97 -2.41
CA ARG A 134 -1.15 -22.88 -1.83
C ARG A 134 -1.87 -22.30 -0.61
N GLU A 135 -1.16 -22.19 0.49
CA GLU A 135 -1.66 -21.55 1.73
C GLU A 135 -1.60 -20.04 1.59
N ILE A 136 -2.70 -19.37 1.89
CA ILE A 136 -2.79 -17.91 1.89
C ILE A 136 -3.58 -17.43 3.11
N ALA A 137 -3.31 -16.20 3.55
CA ALA A 137 -4.12 -15.51 4.55
C ALA A 137 -4.41 -14.08 4.09
N ASP A 138 -5.68 -13.72 4.10
CA ASP A 138 -6.11 -12.34 3.87
C ASP A 138 -6.00 -11.59 5.19
N VAL A 139 -5.24 -10.49 5.19
CA VAL A 139 -4.94 -9.64 6.36
C VAL A 139 -5.41 -8.23 6.07
N LEU A 140 -6.00 -7.57 7.06
CA LEU A 140 -6.33 -6.15 6.98
C LEU A 140 -5.58 -5.40 8.07
N LEU A 141 -4.69 -4.48 7.66
CA LEU A 141 -3.92 -3.63 8.58
C LEU A 141 -4.57 -2.27 8.73
N ALA A 142 -4.58 -1.76 9.96
CA ALA A 142 -4.84 -0.35 10.25
C ALA A 142 -3.48 0.32 10.52
N VAL A 143 -3.04 1.17 9.60
CA VAL A 143 -1.80 1.93 9.70
C VAL A 143 -2.12 3.35 10.14
N ASN A 144 -1.64 3.74 11.31
CA ASN A 144 -1.97 5.03 11.91
C ASN A 144 -1.32 6.20 11.15
N ARG A 145 -2.06 7.30 11.06
CA ARG A 145 -1.62 8.60 10.55
C ARG A 145 -1.78 9.69 11.58
N ALA A 146 -1.14 10.83 11.31
CA ALA A 146 -1.42 12.05 12.06
C ALA A 146 -2.93 12.39 12.08
N TYR A 147 -3.35 13.15 13.10
CA TYR A 147 -4.73 13.59 13.32
C TYR A 147 -5.75 12.45 13.53
N ASN A 148 -5.35 11.38 14.22
CA ASN A 148 -6.20 10.22 14.56
C ASN A 148 -6.89 9.57 13.34
N LYS A 149 -6.21 9.58 12.20
CA LYS A 149 -6.66 8.88 10.99
C LYS A 149 -5.90 7.57 10.86
N SER A 150 -6.48 6.62 10.14
CA SER A 150 -5.82 5.36 9.79
C SER A 150 -6.07 5.01 8.34
N ASP A 151 -5.06 4.41 7.74
CA ASP A 151 -5.18 3.75 6.44
C ASP A 151 -5.50 2.28 6.65
N TYR A 152 -6.51 1.77 5.98
CA TYR A 152 -6.87 0.36 6.00
C TYR A 152 -6.28 -0.32 4.77
N ILE A 153 -5.24 -1.12 4.99
CA ILE A 153 -4.44 -1.70 3.90
C ILE A 153 -4.71 -3.21 3.81
N PRO A 154 -5.42 -3.66 2.77
CA PRO A 154 -5.53 -5.09 2.47
C PRO A 154 -4.14 -5.66 2.15
N SER A 155 -3.86 -6.82 2.71
CA SER A 155 -2.59 -7.51 2.52
C SER A 155 -2.83 -9.01 2.38
N ILE A 156 -1.95 -9.71 1.66
CA ILE A 156 -2.01 -11.15 1.48
C ILE A 156 -0.69 -11.80 1.91
N ALA A 157 -0.79 -12.74 2.82
CA ALA A 157 0.32 -13.58 3.26
C ALA A 157 0.31 -14.92 2.54
N TRP A 158 1.49 -15.52 2.32
CA TRP A 158 1.68 -16.77 1.61
C TRP A 158 2.45 -17.79 2.46
N GLY A 159 2.11 -19.08 2.34
CA GLY A 159 2.83 -20.19 2.91
C GLY A 159 3.08 -20.03 4.42
N ARG A 160 4.35 -19.95 4.83
CA ARG A 160 4.73 -19.80 6.24
C ARG A 160 4.12 -18.56 6.89
N ASN A 161 4.10 -17.42 6.20
CA ASN A 161 3.49 -16.20 6.72
C ASN A 161 1.96 -16.36 6.85
N ALA A 162 1.30 -17.09 5.94
CA ALA A 162 -0.13 -17.37 6.05
C ALA A 162 -0.45 -18.24 7.29
N ARG A 163 0.37 -19.26 7.57
CA ARG A 163 0.24 -20.08 8.79
C ARG A 163 0.47 -19.26 10.06
N PHE A 164 1.47 -18.38 10.04
CA PHE A 164 1.74 -17.46 11.14
C PHE A 164 0.54 -16.56 11.45
N CYS A 165 -0.14 -16.04 10.41
CA CYS A 165 -1.32 -15.20 10.56
C CYS A 165 -2.51 -15.89 11.25
N GLN A 166 -2.61 -17.22 11.24
CA GLN A 166 -3.72 -17.94 11.92
C GLN A 166 -3.79 -17.67 13.41
N ASN A 167 -2.63 -17.45 14.04
CA ASN A 167 -2.50 -17.31 15.49
C ASN A 167 -2.39 -15.84 15.94
N ILE A 168 -2.44 -14.89 14.99
CA ILE A 168 -2.37 -13.47 15.34
C ILE A 168 -3.74 -12.97 15.75
N GLU A 169 -3.79 -12.31 16.90
CA GLU A 169 -5.01 -11.72 17.43
C GLU A 169 -5.27 -10.32 16.83
N VAL A 170 -6.55 -9.92 16.84
CA VAL A 170 -6.95 -8.54 16.50
C VAL A 170 -6.37 -7.58 17.54
N GLY A 171 -5.81 -6.47 17.06
CA GLY A 171 -5.14 -5.48 17.92
C GLY A 171 -3.63 -5.70 18.05
N THR A 172 -3.10 -6.82 17.57
CA THR A 172 -1.65 -7.05 17.53
C THR A 172 -0.98 -6.06 16.59
N GLU A 173 0.07 -5.40 17.05
CA GLU A 173 0.92 -4.55 16.23
C GLU A 173 1.93 -5.39 15.48
N VAL A 174 2.02 -5.18 14.16
CA VAL A 174 2.91 -5.93 13.30
C VAL A 174 3.66 -5.00 12.34
N LYS A 175 4.88 -5.36 12.03
CA LYS A 175 5.64 -4.79 10.93
C LYS A 175 5.64 -5.78 9.78
N ILE A 176 5.26 -5.30 8.60
CA ILE A 176 5.31 -6.09 7.37
C ILE A 176 6.21 -5.42 6.35
N THR A 177 6.92 -6.23 5.58
CA THR A 177 7.57 -5.81 4.35
C THR A 177 7.01 -6.61 3.19
N GLY A 178 7.00 -6.02 2.00
CA GLY A 178 6.46 -6.68 0.83
C GLY A 178 6.45 -5.78 -0.38
N ARG A 179 5.52 -6.06 -1.29
CA ARG A 179 5.30 -5.25 -2.49
C ARG A 179 3.81 -4.98 -2.70
N ILE A 180 3.49 -3.86 -3.32
CA ILE A 180 2.14 -3.60 -3.82
C ILE A 180 1.89 -4.47 -5.04
N GLN A 181 0.73 -5.08 -5.11
CA GLN A 181 0.26 -5.80 -6.29
C GLN A 181 -1.18 -5.43 -6.64
N SER A 182 -1.49 -5.53 -7.91
CA SER A 182 -2.83 -5.38 -8.44
C SER A 182 -3.42 -6.74 -8.82
N ARG A 183 -4.73 -6.89 -8.64
CA ARG A 183 -5.48 -8.07 -9.03
C ARG A 183 -6.80 -7.66 -9.67
N THR A 184 -7.01 -8.10 -10.88
CA THR A 184 -8.31 -7.95 -11.57
C THR A 184 -9.27 -9.03 -11.11
N TYR A 185 -10.52 -8.64 -10.84
CA TYR A 185 -11.59 -9.56 -10.49
C TYR A 185 -12.93 -9.08 -11.08
N GLU A 186 -13.84 -10.02 -11.27
CA GLU A 186 -15.21 -9.73 -11.71
C GLU A 186 -16.15 -9.64 -10.50
N LYS A 187 -16.82 -8.50 -10.37
CA LYS A 187 -17.90 -8.31 -9.41
C LYS A 187 -19.23 -8.57 -10.11
N LYS A 188 -19.98 -9.55 -9.61
CA LYS A 188 -21.36 -9.81 -10.03
C LYS A 188 -22.32 -8.89 -9.26
N HIS A 189 -23.22 -8.25 -9.97
CA HIS A 189 -24.30 -7.43 -9.42
C HIS A 189 -25.57 -8.26 -9.29
N GLU A 190 -26.54 -7.78 -8.49
CA GLU A 190 -27.83 -8.44 -8.26
C GLU A 190 -28.68 -8.52 -9.54
N ASP A 191 -28.47 -7.61 -10.49
CA ASP A 191 -29.12 -7.61 -11.81
C ASP A 191 -28.51 -8.61 -12.81
N GLY A 192 -27.51 -9.40 -12.38
CA GLY A 192 -26.79 -10.38 -13.21
C GLY A 192 -25.66 -9.79 -14.06
N SER A 193 -25.47 -8.47 -14.07
CA SER A 193 -24.34 -7.84 -14.75
C SER A 193 -23.01 -8.12 -14.04
N THR A 194 -21.92 -8.12 -14.79
CA THR A 194 -20.56 -8.27 -14.27
C THR A 194 -19.76 -6.99 -14.54
N GLU A 195 -19.02 -6.54 -13.53
CA GLU A 195 -18.11 -5.41 -13.61
C GLU A 195 -16.70 -5.88 -13.31
N THR A 196 -15.77 -5.62 -14.22
CA THR A 196 -14.34 -5.87 -13.99
C THR A 196 -13.77 -4.79 -13.09
N ARG A 197 -13.14 -5.20 -11.98
CA ARG A 197 -12.52 -4.31 -11.01
C ARG A 197 -11.07 -4.69 -10.75
N VAL A 198 -10.29 -3.69 -10.35
CA VAL A 198 -8.92 -3.88 -9.87
C VAL A 198 -8.91 -3.69 -8.35
N ALA A 199 -8.35 -4.65 -7.64
CA ALA A 199 -8.01 -4.57 -6.23
C ALA A 199 -6.50 -4.39 -6.07
N TYR A 200 -6.11 -3.54 -5.14
CA TYR A 200 -4.72 -3.35 -4.74
C TYR A 200 -4.54 -3.95 -3.34
N GLU A 201 -3.41 -4.59 -3.12
CA GLU A 201 -3.07 -5.21 -1.85
C GLU A 201 -1.55 -5.28 -1.69
N VAL A 202 -1.07 -5.48 -0.46
CA VAL A 202 0.34 -5.74 -0.19
C VAL A 202 0.57 -7.24 -0.15
N SER A 203 1.41 -7.76 -1.05
CA SER A 203 1.90 -9.14 -0.97
C SER A 203 3.05 -9.20 0.04
N ILE A 204 2.79 -9.80 1.19
CA ILE A 204 3.70 -9.84 2.33
C ILE A 204 4.87 -10.77 2.03
N ALA A 205 6.09 -10.24 2.10
CA ALA A 205 7.34 -10.99 2.03
C ALA A 205 7.80 -11.42 3.44
N SER A 206 7.74 -10.50 4.42
CA SER A 206 8.00 -10.79 5.82
C SER A 206 6.97 -10.14 6.73
N MET A 207 6.75 -10.74 7.90
CA MET A 207 5.87 -10.23 8.95
C MET A 207 6.47 -10.58 10.31
N GLU A 208 6.51 -9.59 11.20
CA GLU A 208 6.95 -9.72 12.58
C GLU A 208 5.99 -8.99 13.52
N ILE A 209 5.82 -9.50 14.74
CA ILE A 209 5.09 -8.79 15.80
C ILE A 209 6.02 -7.72 16.37
N VAL A 210 5.51 -6.51 16.55
CA VAL A 210 6.24 -5.44 17.23
C VAL A 210 6.07 -5.66 18.73
N GLU A 211 7.18 -6.04 19.40
CA GLU A 211 7.21 -6.12 20.85
C GLU A 211 7.16 -4.70 21.43
N LYS A 212 6.29 -4.46 22.38
CA LYS A 212 6.30 -3.21 23.17
C LYS A 212 7.38 -3.37 24.22
N ASP A 213 8.33 -2.46 24.26
CA ASP A 213 9.28 -2.35 25.37
C ASP A 213 8.48 -2.16 26.66
N GLU A 214 8.62 -3.06 27.64
CA GLU A 214 7.90 -3.04 28.92
C GLU A 214 8.29 -1.87 29.83
N GLU A 215 9.29 -1.07 29.44
CA GLU A 215 9.82 0.05 30.24
C GLU A 215 8.86 1.24 30.41
N GLU A 216 7.79 1.38 29.59
CA GLU A 216 6.85 2.52 29.72
C GLU A 216 5.72 2.31 30.79
N ASN A 217 5.62 1.14 31.41
CA ASN A 217 4.52 0.87 32.36
C ASN A 217 4.89 1.15 33.86
N GLU A 218 6.15 1.38 34.20
CA GLU A 218 6.53 1.65 35.59
C GLU A 218 6.40 3.13 36.00
N GLU A 219 6.46 4.07 35.07
CA GLU A 219 6.34 5.51 35.39
C GLU A 219 4.89 5.99 35.68
N SER A 220 3.87 5.22 35.33
CA SER A 220 2.47 5.60 35.58
C SER A 220 1.89 5.04 36.90
N ALA A 221 2.63 4.24 37.66
CA ALA A 221 2.18 3.63 38.89
C ALA A 221 2.67 4.36 40.18
N GLU A 222 3.57 5.33 40.08
CA GLU A 222 4.12 6.05 41.26
C GLU A 222 3.53 7.45 41.52
N VAL A 223 2.45 7.83 40.85
CA VAL A 223 1.75 9.10 41.18
C VAL A 223 0.31 8.80 41.56
N VAL A 224 0.13 8.30 42.77
CA VAL A 224 -1.14 8.42 43.56
C VAL A 224 -0.77 8.76 44.99
#